data_b6d3fcdbe761e1df7e8f3d0942846667
#
_entry.id   b6d3fcdbe761e1df7e8f3d0942846667
#
_cell.length_a   1.000
_cell.length_b   1.000
_cell.length_c   1.000
_cell.angle_alpha   90.00
_cell.angle_beta   90.00
_cell.angle_gamma   90.00
#
_symmetry.space_group_name_H-M   'P 1'
#
loop_
_entity.id
_entity.type
_entity.pdbx_description
1 polymer ?
#
loop_
_entity_poly.entity_id
_entity_poly.type
_entity_poly.pdbx_seq_one_letter_code
_entity_poly.pdbx_strand_id
1 'polypeptide(L)'
;MLKSIGLKFALPAALVGGCFFLIVKAGSFSKPDPESPVEPPSKQTASVWNSSDSIFQPYGDAVKGLLTFRGNPTRTFYGTGPFPLQTPRVRWAYPDRGSMCSVSYLGDKGDTWCGMGWTGQPAVFEREGRTLLAFGGFDKKVHLMDASTGRDVKTPLLTGDIIKGSPTVDPDGYPLIYLGSRDNNLRVISFDGEALKTLWSLNAYDVKPVLWDDDWDSAPVILKDYLLTGGENGHFHVVKLNRSYGKDGKVVVRPKLIANVPGWDQELLAVFPKPAVSIENSVAIYENTVYFANSAGLLQGWDLTPLATGKPPKRIYRFWLGDDTDASIVVDRDGFLYVAVEYEIGNQRSQFVGQILKINPRIAGDSGIVWRHHVRTKKPDGVWSTPALTETHLIATTDSGKALGINIKSGKIDWNLNYGNQPLWSSPNVIDNKLLLATCDGLLDAYQLNGSQQPRKIWGLKVGRGCFEATAAVWNGRIYIGNRDGKLYGIW
;
A
#
# COMPACT_ATOMS: atom_id res chain seq x y z
N MET A 1 -49.82 -24.29 11.26
CA MET A 1 -50.76 -24.86 10.27
C MET A 1 -49.96 -25.23 9.04
N LEU A 2 -49.91 -26.52 8.78
CA LEU A 2 -49.29 -27.15 7.61
C LEU A 2 -50.03 -26.76 6.31
N LYS A 3 -49.31 -26.71 5.20
CA LYS A 3 -49.69 -27.43 3.98
C LYS A 3 -48.49 -27.48 3.00
N SER A 4 -48.01 -28.68 2.81
CA SER A 4 -47.19 -29.20 1.74
C SER A 4 -48.03 -29.38 0.45
N ILE A 5 -47.43 -29.14 -0.72
CA ILE A 5 -47.86 -29.78 -1.98
C ILE A 5 -46.60 -30.16 -2.78
N GLY A 6 -46.37 -31.44 -2.90
CA GLY A 6 -45.44 -32.02 -3.85
C GLY A 6 -46.12 -32.33 -5.17
N LEU A 7 -45.38 -32.35 -6.27
CA LEU A 7 -45.81 -33.03 -7.49
C LEU A 7 -44.65 -33.71 -8.20
N LYS A 8 -45.01 -34.84 -8.76
CA LYS A 8 -44.26 -36.02 -9.19
C LYS A 8 -43.68 -35.88 -10.59
N PHE A 9 -42.69 -36.75 -10.80
CA PHE A 9 -42.09 -37.30 -12.02
C PHE A 9 -43.00 -37.56 -13.24
N ALA A 10 -42.39 -37.45 -14.43
CA ALA A 10 -42.58 -38.39 -15.55
C ALA A 10 -41.45 -38.25 -16.60
N LEU A 11 -40.72 -39.32 -16.80
CA LEU A 11 -39.98 -39.66 -18.04
C LEU A 11 -40.98 -40.32 -19.03
N PRO A 12 -40.70 -40.33 -20.32
CA PRO A 12 -40.68 -41.58 -21.02
C PRO A 12 -39.51 -41.81 -22.01
N ALA A 13 -39.36 -43.07 -22.33
CA ALA A 13 -38.29 -43.79 -22.99
C ALA A 13 -38.30 -43.71 -24.53
N ALA A 14 -37.13 -43.95 -25.08
CA ALA A 14 -36.70 -44.70 -26.26
C ALA A 14 -37.59 -44.89 -27.49
N LEU A 15 -37.03 -44.69 -28.67
CA LEU A 15 -37.27 -45.52 -29.85
C LEU A 15 -36.06 -45.60 -30.79
N VAL A 16 -35.88 -46.82 -31.29
CA VAL A 16 -34.84 -47.48 -32.08
C VAL A 16 -34.98 -47.15 -33.58
N GLY A 17 -33.87 -47.18 -34.30
CA GLY A 17 -33.84 -47.80 -35.63
C GLY A 17 -33.30 -46.99 -36.79
N GLY A 18 -32.35 -47.52 -37.50
CA GLY A 18 -32.14 -47.18 -38.89
C GLY A 18 -30.67 -47.23 -39.36
N CYS A 19 -30.17 -48.45 -39.65
CA CYS A 19 -28.95 -48.63 -40.46
C CYS A 19 -29.20 -48.24 -41.91
N PHE A 20 -28.33 -47.40 -42.47
CA PHE A 20 -28.16 -47.26 -43.93
C PHE A 20 -26.71 -47.56 -44.30
N PHE A 21 -26.53 -48.65 -45.06
CA PHE A 21 -25.26 -48.96 -45.73
C PHE A 21 -25.14 -48.10 -46.97
N LEU A 22 -24.04 -47.37 -47.11
CA LEU A 22 -23.60 -46.76 -48.34
C LEU A 22 -22.24 -47.31 -48.73
N ILE A 23 -22.23 -48.04 -49.87
CA ILE A 23 -21.02 -48.54 -50.52
C ILE A 23 -20.32 -47.37 -51.21
N VAL A 24 -19.06 -47.09 -50.85
CA VAL A 24 -18.21 -46.14 -51.56
C VAL A 24 -16.99 -46.90 -52.11
N LYS A 25 -16.73 -46.64 -53.41
CA LYS A 25 -15.65 -47.17 -54.22
C LYS A 25 -14.25 -46.88 -53.69
N ALA A 26 -13.38 -47.87 -53.79
CA ALA A 26 -11.96 -47.72 -53.49
C ALA A 26 -11.28 -46.71 -54.43
N GLY A 27 -10.72 -45.66 -53.86
CA GLY A 27 -9.77 -44.78 -54.48
C GLY A 27 -8.38 -44.99 -53.86
N SER A 28 -7.36 -45.05 -54.72
CA SER A 28 -5.97 -45.29 -54.36
C SER A 28 -5.44 -44.24 -53.37
N PHE A 29 -4.98 -44.70 -52.23
CA PHE A 29 -4.29 -43.86 -51.23
C PHE A 29 -2.80 -43.79 -51.55
N SER A 30 -2.27 -42.57 -51.82
CA SER A 30 -0.86 -42.24 -51.72
C SER A 30 -0.52 -42.13 -50.22
N LYS A 31 0.64 -42.70 -49.80
CA LYS A 31 1.15 -42.58 -48.42
C LYS A 31 1.37 -41.10 -48.07
N PRO A 32 0.97 -40.64 -46.88
CA PRO A 32 1.36 -39.34 -46.39
C PRO A 32 2.85 -39.35 -45.99
N ASP A 33 3.55 -38.24 -46.24
CA ASP A 33 4.89 -37.96 -45.76
C ASP A 33 4.90 -37.94 -44.21
N PRO A 34 6.03 -38.26 -43.55
CA PRO A 34 6.13 -38.23 -42.11
C PRO A 34 5.98 -36.76 -41.61
N GLU A 35 4.92 -36.56 -40.83
CA GLU A 35 4.70 -35.29 -40.09
C GLU A 35 5.95 -34.94 -39.26
N SER A 36 6.46 -33.74 -39.44
CA SER A 36 7.45 -33.11 -38.57
C SER A 36 6.90 -33.05 -37.13
N PRO A 37 7.71 -33.30 -36.08
CA PRO A 37 7.25 -33.23 -34.71
C PRO A 37 6.65 -31.87 -34.43
N VAL A 38 5.37 -31.80 -34.09
CA VAL A 38 4.71 -30.60 -33.55
C VAL A 38 5.37 -30.35 -32.22
N GLU A 39 6.17 -29.26 -32.12
CA GLU A 39 6.65 -28.76 -30.85
C GLU A 39 5.45 -28.51 -29.93
N PRO A 40 5.48 -28.97 -28.67
CA PRO A 40 4.44 -28.64 -27.72
C PRO A 40 4.36 -27.12 -27.59
N PRO A 41 3.16 -26.52 -27.48
CA PRO A 41 3.01 -25.09 -27.35
C PRO A 41 3.86 -24.62 -26.17
N SER A 42 4.81 -23.74 -26.43
CA SER A 42 5.60 -23.09 -25.39
C SER A 42 4.62 -22.58 -24.34
N LYS A 43 4.77 -23.03 -23.08
CA LYS A 43 4.08 -22.44 -21.98
C LYS A 43 4.42 -20.95 -22.01
N GLN A 44 3.53 -20.11 -22.53
CA GLN A 44 3.58 -18.68 -22.28
C GLN A 44 3.54 -18.55 -20.75
N THR A 45 4.71 -18.31 -20.15
CA THR A 45 4.80 -17.93 -18.74
C THR A 45 4.00 -16.65 -18.63
N ALA A 46 2.82 -16.75 -18.03
CA ALA A 46 1.99 -15.59 -17.74
C ALA A 46 2.89 -14.56 -17.03
N SER A 47 3.06 -13.39 -17.61
CA SER A 47 3.97 -12.38 -17.07
C SER A 47 3.55 -12.05 -15.64
N VAL A 48 4.46 -12.21 -14.69
CA VAL A 48 4.29 -11.92 -13.26
C VAL A 48 3.82 -10.48 -13.08
N TRP A 49 2.95 -10.20 -12.12
CA TRP A 49 2.45 -8.85 -11.86
C TRP A 49 3.53 -7.95 -11.27
N ASN A 50 4.29 -8.44 -10.32
CA ASN A 50 5.42 -7.72 -9.73
C ASN A 50 6.53 -8.72 -9.41
N SER A 51 7.67 -8.64 -10.12
CA SER A 51 8.79 -9.57 -9.93
C SER A 51 9.38 -9.48 -8.52
N SER A 52 9.83 -10.62 -7.98
CA SER A 52 10.64 -10.68 -6.77
C SER A 52 11.93 -9.85 -6.86
N ASP A 53 12.42 -9.57 -8.08
CA ASP A 53 13.58 -8.71 -8.31
C ASP A 53 13.30 -7.23 -7.99
N SER A 54 12.01 -6.83 -7.88
CA SER A 54 11.62 -5.48 -7.47
C SER A 54 11.90 -5.15 -6.01
N ILE A 55 12.22 -6.17 -5.17
CA ILE A 55 12.55 -5.98 -3.76
C ILE A 55 13.78 -5.07 -3.62
N PHE A 56 13.64 -3.99 -2.83
CA PHE A 56 14.64 -2.92 -2.65
C PHE A 56 14.95 -2.10 -3.91
N GLN A 57 14.21 -2.28 -5.01
CA GLN A 57 14.39 -1.53 -6.24
C GLN A 57 13.35 -0.40 -6.37
N PRO A 58 13.65 0.65 -7.13
CA PRO A 58 12.68 1.69 -7.49
C PRO A 58 11.41 1.12 -8.13
N TYR A 59 10.37 1.91 -8.17
CA TYR A 59 9.08 1.55 -8.76
C TYR A 59 9.08 1.77 -10.28
N GLY A 60 9.57 0.79 -11.04
CA GLY A 60 9.73 0.88 -12.50
C GLY A 60 10.88 1.78 -12.93
N ASP A 61 11.07 1.89 -14.24
CA ASP A 61 12.22 2.57 -14.86
C ASP A 61 11.85 3.87 -15.60
N ALA A 62 10.56 4.10 -15.87
CA ALA A 62 10.12 5.25 -16.67
C ALA A 62 10.20 6.58 -15.92
N VAL A 63 10.04 6.55 -14.58
CA VAL A 63 10.11 7.74 -13.73
C VAL A 63 11.06 7.47 -12.57
N LYS A 64 12.13 8.24 -12.47
CA LYS A 64 13.04 8.17 -11.31
C LYS A 64 12.39 8.85 -10.11
N GLY A 65 12.28 8.14 -9.00
CA GLY A 65 11.65 8.73 -7.82
C GLY A 65 11.26 7.73 -6.74
N LEU A 66 10.77 8.28 -5.64
CA LEU A 66 10.03 7.59 -4.59
C LEU A 66 8.53 7.83 -4.89
N LEU A 67 7.94 6.99 -5.75
CA LEU A 67 6.69 7.30 -6.44
C LEU A 67 5.42 6.97 -5.66
N THR A 68 5.51 6.17 -4.62
CA THR A 68 4.39 5.72 -3.77
C THR A 68 4.87 5.53 -2.33
N PHE A 69 3.97 5.27 -1.42
CA PHE A 69 4.32 4.95 -0.03
C PHE A 69 5.28 3.77 0.04
N ARG A 70 6.42 3.96 0.74
CA ARG A 70 7.53 2.98 0.85
C ARG A 70 8.10 2.56 -0.52
N GLY A 71 7.93 3.41 -1.52
CA GLY A 71 8.66 3.52 -2.77
C GLY A 71 8.35 2.50 -3.86
N ASN A 72 7.85 1.32 -3.55
CA ASN A 72 7.55 0.27 -4.53
C ASN A 72 6.39 -0.64 -4.08
N PRO A 73 5.87 -1.51 -4.95
CA PRO A 73 4.74 -2.38 -4.60
C PRO A 73 5.00 -3.39 -3.47
N THR A 74 6.25 -3.72 -3.14
CA THR A 74 6.59 -4.59 -2.00
C THR A 74 6.86 -3.83 -0.71
N ARG A 75 6.78 -2.48 -0.74
CA ARG A 75 6.99 -1.56 0.38
C ARG A 75 8.42 -1.58 0.95
N THR A 76 9.43 -1.79 0.08
CA THR A 76 10.82 -2.02 0.46
C THR A 76 11.83 -1.03 -0.11
N PHE A 77 11.42 0.00 -0.85
CA PHE A 77 12.30 1.01 -1.41
C PHE A 77 12.10 2.35 -0.69
N TYR A 78 13.10 2.81 0.07
CA TYR A 78 12.95 3.95 0.99
C TYR A 78 13.54 5.26 0.47
N GLY A 79 14.11 5.26 -0.74
CA GLY A 79 14.74 6.42 -1.38
C GLY A 79 16.18 6.18 -1.81
N THR A 80 16.88 7.25 -2.16
CA THR A 80 18.27 7.19 -2.62
C THR A 80 19.18 8.15 -1.84
N GLY A 81 20.44 7.74 -1.69
CA GLY A 81 21.50 8.56 -1.11
C GLY A 81 22.13 9.58 -2.11
N PRO A 82 23.25 10.18 -1.74
CA PRO A 82 24.00 9.93 -0.51
C PRO A 82 23.29 10.42 0.75
N PHE A 83 23.20 9.60 1.80
CA PHE A 83 22.58 10.02 3.05
C PHE A 83 23.45 11.07 3.78
N PRO A 84 22.86 12.16 4.34
CA PRO A 84 23.64 13.19 5.05
C PRO A 84 24.42 12.63 6.24
N LEU A 85 25.75 12.80 6.27
CA LEU A 85 26.61 12.37 7.37
C LEU A 85 26.87 13.46 8.41
N GLN A 86 26.58 14.71 8.07
CA GLN A 86 26.59 15.85 8.99
C GLN A 86 25.19 16.27 9.28
N THR A 87 24.95 16.93 10.42
CA THR A 87 23.64 17.45 10.77
C THR A 87 23.13 18.39 9.66
N PRO A 88 22.07 18.02 8.93
CA PRO A 88 21.54 18.86 7.87
C PRO A 88 20.81 20.06 8.45
N ARG A 89 20.35 20.98 7.58
CA ARG A 89 19.60 22.16 7.97
C ARG A 89 18.24 22.19 7.27
N VAL A 90 17.25 22.74 7.94
CA VAL A 90 16.00 23.11 7.28
C VAL A 90 16.30 24.18 6.25
N ARG A 91 16.00 23.92 4.99
CA ARG A 91 16.20 24.83 3.87
C ARG A 91 14.96 25.65 3.57
N TRP A 92 13.80 25.00 3.72
CA TRP A 92 12.51 25.64 3.58
C TRP A 92 11.46 24.90 4.43
N ALA A 93 10.39 25.61 4.76
CA ALA A 93 9.18 25.07 5.38
C ALA A 93 7.97 25.59 4.60
N TYR A 94 7.06 24.71 4.23
CA TYR A 94 5.84 25.08 3.51
C TYR A 94 4.60 24.89 4.41
N PRO A 95 3.66 25.83 4.38
CA PRO A 95 3.74 27.16 3.78
C PRO A 95 4.78 28.03 4.52
N ASP A 96 5.36 29.03 3.85
CA ASP A 96 6.33 29.96 4.47
C ASP A 96 5.67 30.78 5.58
N ARG A 97 4.40 31.16 5.41
CA ARG A 97 3.55 31.82 6.41
C ARG A 97 2.30 31.01 6.69
N GLY A 98 1.78 31.11 7.93
CA GLY A 98 0.61 30.32 8.35
C GLY A 98 0.92 28.83 8.49
N SER A 99 -0.09 27.99 8.29
CA SER A 99 0.00 26.55 8.45
C SER A 99 -1.02 25.84 7.56
N MET A 100 -0.72 24.59 7.17
CA MET A 100 -1.67 23.71 6.49
C MET A 100 -2.64 23.14 7.52
N CYS A 101 -3.68 23.89 7.87
CA CYS A 101 -4.69 23.46 8.84
C CYS A 101 -6.09 23.59 8.26
N SER A 102 -6.96 22.66 8.62
CA SER A 102 -8.39 22.78 8.41
C SER A 102 -9.19 22.01 9.46
N VAL A 103 -10.50 22.27 9.53
CA VAL A 103 -11.42 21.47 10.33
C VAL A 103 -11.92 20.30 9.50
N SER A 104 -11.83 19.11 10.05
CA SER A 104 -12.42 17.89 9.50
C SER A 104 -13.42 17.31 10.48
N TYR A 105 -14.50 16.73 9.99
CA TYR A 105 -15.62 16.27 10.80
C TYR A 105 -15.71 14.75 10.83
N LEU A 106 -15.94 14.19 12.01
CA LEU A 106 -16.39 12.81 12.20
C LEU A 106 -17.80 12.87 12.81
N GLY A 107 -18.80 12.62 12.01
CA GLY A 107 -20.19 12.95 12.36
C GLY A 107 -20.34 14.46 12.63
N ASP A 108 -20.92 14.84 13.77
CA ASP A 108 -21.09 16.24 14.16
C ASP A 108 -19.87 16.84 14.88
N LYS A 109 -18.83 16.04 15.18
CA LYS A 109 -17.63 16.48 15.87
C LYS A 109 -16.57 16.95 14.89
N GLY A 110 -16.25 18.24 14.91
CA GLY A 110 -15.15 18.83 14.13
C GLY A 110 -13.89 18.97 14.98
N ASP A 111 -12.76 18.47 14.44
CA ASP A 111 -11.43 18.65 15.02
C ASP A 111 -10.52 19.39 14.04
N THR A 112 -9.62 20.24 14.56
CA THR A 112 -8.63 20.94 13.74
C THR A 112 -7.43 20.02 13.48
N TRP A 113 -7.16 19.77 12.21
CA TRP A 113 -6.04 18.98 11.74
C TRP A 113 -5.01 19.91 11.08
N CYS A 114 -3.73 19.75 11.43
CA CYS A 114 -2.65 20.59 10.92
C CYS A 114 -1.50 19.77 10.35
N GLY A 115 -0.94 20.22 9.24
CA GLY A 115 0.26 19.68 8.61
C GLY A 115 -0.01 18.48 7.72
N MET A 116 0.76 17.44 7.93
CA MET A 116 0.63 16.12 7.33
C MET A 116 0.79 15.07 8.42
N GLY A 117 0.09 13.99 8.31
CA GLY A 117 0.17 12.94 9.29
C GLY A 117 -0.29 11.61 8.74
N TRP A 118 -0.53 10.68 9.65
CA TRP A 118 -0.87 9.32 9.36
C TRP A 118 0.19 8.70 8.46
N THR A 119 -0.17 8.06 7.33
CA THR A 119 0.83 7.49 6.43
C THR A 119 1.41 8.47 5.41
N GLY A 120 1.09 9.77 5.49
CA GLY A 120 1.36 10.79 4.48
C GLY A 120 2.83 10.98 4.09
N GLN A 121 3.39 10.10 3.28
CA GLN A 121 4.72 10.25 2.70
C GLN A 121 4.62 11.05 1.39
N PRO A 122 5.35 12.16 1.21
CA PRO A 122 5.44 12.82 -0.09
C PRO A 122 6.03 11.87 -1.15
N ALA A 123 5.44 11.84 -2.33
CA ALA A 123 6.09 11.25 -3.49
C ALA A 123 7.12 12.25 -4.04
N VAL A 124 8.33 11.78 -4.34
CA VAL A 124 9.44 12.58 -4.89
C VAL A 124 9.81 12.01 -6.23
N PHE A 125 9.90 12.82 -7.28
CA PHE A 125 10.21 12.32 -8.61
C PHE A 125 10.91 13.34 -9.50
N GLU A 126 11.65 12.83 -10.48
CA GLU A 126 12.36 13.63 -11.47
C GLU A 126 11.48 13.81 -12.72
N ARG A 127 11.30 15.05 -13.13
CA ARG A 127 10.62 15.37 -14.38
C ARG A 127 11.17 16.66 -14.99
N GLU A 128 11.48 16.63 -16.30
CA GLU A 128 11.93 17.81 -17.06
C GLU A 128 13.12 18.54 -16.40
N GLY A 129 14.07 17.75 -15.87
CA GLY A 129 15.27 18.29 -15.21
C GLY A 129 15.05 18.88 -13.82
N ARG A 130 13.86 18.70 -13.22
CA ARG A 130 13.53 19.17 -11.88
C ARG A 130 13.13 17.99 -10.98
N THR A 131 13.44 18.12 -9.70
CA THR A 131 12.89 17.24 -8.66
C THR A 131 11.57 17.85 -8.16
N LEU A 132 10.50 17.09 -8.25
CA LEU A 132 9.16 17.49 -7.82
C LEU A 132 8.70 16.69 -6.60
N LEU A 133 7.81 17.29 -5.81
CA LEU A 133 7.10 16.66 -4.69
C LEU A 133 5.61 16.67 -5.00
N ALA A 134 4.95 15.52 -4.85
CA ALA A 134 3.50 15.45 -4.79
C ALA A 134 3.08 15.03 -3.38
N PHE A 135 2.11 15.72 -2.78
CA PHE A 135 1.60 15.37 -1.45
C PHE A 135 0.18 15.88 -1.23
N GLY A 136 -0.51 15.26 -0.28
CA GLY A 136 -1.76 15.75 0.29
C GLY A 136 -1.53 16.37 1.66
N GLY A 137 -2.26 17.42 1.98
CA GLY A 137 -2.15 18.13 3.24
C GLY A 137 -3.47 18.18 4.03
N PHE A 138 -3.35 18.53 5.31
CA PHE A 138 -4.52 18.79 6.15
C PHE A 138 -5.15 20.17 5.91
N ASP A 139 -4.64 20.93 4.94
CA ASP A 139 -5.29 22.09 4.35
C ASP A 139 -6.32 21.73 3.25
N LYS A 140 -6.64 20.43 3.09
CA LYS A 140 -7.57 19.90 2.10
C LYS A 140 -7.09 20.08 0.66
N LYS A 141 -5.78 20.09 0.42
CA LYS A 141 -5.23 20.29 -0.91
C LYS A 141 -4.24 19.21 -1.31
N VAL A 142 -4.25 18.92 -2.61
CA VAL A 142 -3.18 18.19 -3.29
C VAL A 142 -2.20 19.22 -3.86
N HIS A 143 -0.93 19.04 -3.56
CA HIS A 143 0.16 19.92 -3.97
C HIS A 143 1.08 19.22 -4.96
N LEU A 144 1.59 19.98 -5.93
CA LEU A 144 2.74 19.62 -6.76
C LEU A 144 3.77 20.73 -6.66
N MET A 145 4.93 20.44 -6.12
CA MET A 145 5.88 21.43 -5.64
C MET A 145 7.28 21.17 -6.24
N ASP A 146 8.04 22.24 -6.46
CA ASP A 146 9.47 22.15 -6.72
C ASP A 146 10.20 21.84 -5.41
N ALA A 147 10.90 20.71 -5.38
CA ALA A 147 11.55 20.17 -4.18
C ALA A 147 12.72 21.02 -3.69
N SER A 148 13.32 21.84 -4.57
CA SER A 148 14.45 22.71 -4.21
C SER A 148 14.01 24.02 -3.55
N THR A 149 12.84 24.52 -3.92
CA THR A 149 12.34 25.82 -3.46
C THR A 149 11.22 25.74 -2.44
N GLY A 150 10.55 24.58 -2.34
CA GLY A 150 9.37 24.42 -1.50
C GLY A 150 8.17 25.25 -1.97
N ARG A 151 8.03 25.49 -3.28
CA ARG A 151 6.93 26.26 -3.87
C ARG A 151 6.12 25.41 -4.83
N ASP A 152 4.81 25.59 -4.80
CA ASP A 152 3.92 24.94 -5.77
C ASP A 152 4.28 25.36 -7.20
N VAL A 153 4.38 24.35 -8.10
CA VAL A 153 4.63 24.55 -9.55
C VAL A 153 3.34 24.52 -10.35
N LYS A 154 2.25 24.11 -9.74
CA LYS A 154 0.89 24.13 -10.29
C LYS A 154 -0.07 24.67 -9.25
N THR A 155 -1.19 25.22 -9.68
CA THR A 155 -2.29 25.56 -8.77
C THR A 155 -2.75 24.28 -8.05
N PRO A 156 -2.69 24.22 -6.71
CA PRO A 156 -3.11 23.05 -5.94
C PRO A 156 -4.58 22.70 -6.17
N LEU A 157 -4.89 21.41 -6.10
CA LEU A 157 -6.26 20.93 -6.19
C LEU A 157 -6.90 20.90 -4.80
N LEU A 158 -7.99 21.66 -4.63
CA LEU A 158 -8.80 21.60 -3.42
C LEU A 158 -9.68 20.34 -3.42
N THR A 159 -9.64 19.57 -2.33
CA THR A 159 -10.55 18.47 -2.01
C THR A 159 -11.63 18.94 -1.02
N GLY A 160 -12.65 18.10 -0.81
CA GLY A 160 -13.73 18.41 0.14
C GLY A 160 -13.30 18.31 1.61
N ASP A 161 -12.28 17.46 1.91
CA ASP A 161 -11.76 17.27 3.26
C ASP A 161 -10.25 16.96 3.24
N ILE A 162 -9.65 16.74 4.43
CA ILE A 162 -8.23 16.49 4.64
C ILE A 162 -7.74 15.26 3.85
N ILE A 163 -6.45 15.23 3.59
CA ILE A 163 -5.77 14.13 2.91
C ILE A 163 -4.76 13.53 3.87
N LYS A 164 -5.01 12.30 4.32
CA LYS A 164 -4.14 11.55 5.24
C LYS A 164 -3.14 10.67 4.48
N GLY A 165 -3.63 9.96 3.45
CA GLY A 165 -2.87 8.98 2.69
C GLY A 165 -1.75 9.56 1.83
N SER A 166 -0.82 8.70 1.44
CA SER A 166 0.28 9.03 0.53
C SER A 166 -0.18 9.00 -0.92
N PRO A 167 0.23 9.97 -1.76
CA PRO A 167 -0.02 9.91 -3.19
C PRO A 167 0.86 8.86 -3.87
N THR A 168 0.40 8.40 -5.03
CA THR A 168 1.22 7.68 -6.00
C THR A 168 1.34 8.49 -7.27
N VAL A 169 2.56 8.72 -7.74
CA VAL A 169 2.86 9.26 -9.06
C VAL A 169 2.93 8.11 -10.06
N ASP A 170 2.42 8.34 -11.25
CA ASP A 170 2.33 7.31 -12.29
C ASP A 170 3.73 6.75 -12.64
N PRO A 171 3.98 5.43 -12.43
CA PRO A 171 5.29 4.84 -12.65
C PRO A 171 5.63 4.64 -14.14
N ASP A 172 4.62 4.70 -15.03
CA ASP A 172 4.80 4.54 -16.47
C ASP A 172 5.02 5.89 -17.20
N GLY A 173 5.08 7.01 -16.42
CA GLY A 173 5.43 8.34 -16.94
C GLY A 173 4.25 9.19 -17.42
N TYR A 174 3.01 8.73 -17.27
CA TYR A 174 1.87 9.61 -17.49
C TYR A 174 1.87 10.75 -16.46
N PRO A 175 1.45 11.98 -16.83
CA PRO A 175 1.38 13.11 -15.89
C PRO A 175 0.19 12.96 -14.92
N LEU A 176 0.20 11.89 -14.11
CA LEU A 176 -0.90 11.52 -13.23
C LEU A 176 -0.43 11.33 -11.79
N ILE A 177 -1.29 11.73 -10.86
CA ILE A 177 -1.21 11.47 -9.42
C ILE A 177 -2.48 10.74 -9.00
N TYR A 178 -2.32 9.75 -8.13
CA TYR A 178 -3.41 8.94 -7.58
C TYR A 178 -3.41 9.08 -6.07
N LEU A 179 -4.53 9.46 -5.47
CA LEU A 179 -4.69 9.50 -4.01
C LEU A 179 -6.16 9.59 -3.61
N GLY A 180 -6.41 9.28 -2.36
CA GLY A 180 -7.70 9.46 -1.73
C GLY A 180 -7.73 10.64 -0.75
N SER A 181 -8.92 10.98 -0.31
CA SER A 181 -9.19 12.05 0.65
C SER A 181 -10.39 11.68 1.51
N ARG A 182 -10.46 12.24 2.71
CA ARG A 182 -11.57 12.08 3.64
C ARG A 182 -12.89 12.70 3.15
N ASP A 183 -12.91 13.27 1.95
CA ASP A 183 -14.13 13.67 1.25
C ASP A 183 -14.78 12.53 0.45
N ASN A 184 -14.51 11.29 0.84
CA ASN A 184 -15.07 10.05 0.30
C ASN A 184 -14.55 9.68 -1.10
N ASN A 185 -13.57 10.39 -1.66
CA ASN A 185 -13.18 10.18 -3.06
C ASN A 185 -11.72 9.77 -3.23
N LEU A 186 -11.54 8.62 -3.87
CA LEU A 186 -10.30 8.24 -4.56
C LEU A 186 -10.24 8.96 -5.91
N ARG A 187 -9.09 9.54 -6.27
CA ARG A 187 -8.93 10.37 -7.48
C ARG A 187 -7.80 9.94 -8.38
N VAL A 188 -8.02 10.13 -9.68
CA VAL A 188 -6.98 10.23 -10.71
C VAL A 188 -6.85 11.70 -11.09
N ILE A 189 -5.68 12.28 -10.85
CA ILE A 189 -5.43 13.72 -11.00
C ILE A 189 -4.36 13.92 -12.05
N SER A 190 -4.63 14.76 -13.05
CA SER A 190 -3.66 15.18 -14.04
C SER A 190 -2.90 16.41 -13.60
N PHE A 191 -1.60 16.49 -13.99
CA PHE A 191 -0.75 17.66 -13.82
C PHE A 191 -0.11 18.16 -15.15
N ASP A 192 -0.68 17.77 -16.30
CA ASP A 192 -0.24 18.24 -17.63
C ASP A 192 -0.76 19.63 -18.03
N GLY A 193 -1.66 20.22 -17.21
CA GLY A 193 -2.15 21.59 -17.34
C GLY A 193 -1.41 22.58 -16.44
N GLU A 194 -1.90 23.82 -16.34
CA GLU A 194 -1.41 24.85 -15.42
C GLU A 194 -1.84 24.61 -13.97
N ALA A 195 -2.99 23.95 -13.79
CA ALA A 195 -3.54 23.55 -12.50
C ALA A 195 -3.67 22.03 -12.43
N LEU A 196 -3.62 21.47 -11.22
CA LEU A 196 -3.99 20.09 -10.96
C LEU A 196 -5.48 19.91 -11.24
N LYS A 197 -5.85 18.81 -11.92
CA LYS A 197 -7.23 18.54 -12.33
C LYS A 197 -7.62 17.10 -12.09
N THR A 198 -8.74 16.87 -11.41
CA THR A 198 -9.36 15.55 -11.31
C THR A 198 -9.89 15.12 -12.67
N LEU A 199 -9.41 13.98 -13.19
CA LEU A 199 -9.92 13.37 -14.42
C LEU A 199 -10.98 12.31 -14.14
N TRP A 200 -10.91 11.68 -12.97
CA TRP A 200 -11.84 10.66 -12.53
C TRP A 200 -11.81 10.53 -11.01
N SER A 201 -12.93 10.10 -10.42
CA SER A 201 -13.02 9.74 -9.01
C SER A 201 -13.94 8.53 -8.79
N LEU A 202 -13.65 7.80 -7.70
CA LEU A 202 -14.53 6.75 -7.16
C LEU A 202 -14.95 7.19 -5.76
N ASN A 203 -16.25 7.32 -5.54
CA ASN A 203 -16.76 7.61 -4.22
C ASN A 203 -16.90 6.31 -3.41
N ALA A 204 -16.50 6.32 -2.14
CA ALA A 204 -16.54 5.15 -1.26
C ALA A 204 -17.96 4.56 -1.14
N TYR A 205 -18.99 5.41 -1.19
CA TYR A 205 -20.39 5.00 -1.11
C TYR A 205 -20.95 4.38 -2.40
N ASP A 206 -20.25 4.49 -3.53
CA ASP A 206 -20.66 3.82 -4.78
C ASP A 206 -20.42 2.30 -4.72
N VAL A 207 -19.65 1.82 -3.74
CA VAL A 207 -19.38 0.40 -3.52
C VAL A 207 -20.06 -0.07 -2.23
N LYS A 208 -21.00 -0.99 -2.35
CA LYS A 208 -21.81 -1.49 -1.23
C LYS A 208 -21.49 -2.95 -0.89
N PRO A 209 -21.65 -3.35 0.40
CA PRO A 209 -21.97 -2.51 1.56
C PRO A 209 -20.76 -1.72 2.04
N VAL A 210 -20.98 -0.51 2.59
CA VAL A 210 -19.97 0.21 3.37
C VAL A 210 -20.08 -0.29 4.80
N LEU A 211 -19.04 -0.96 5.31
CA LEU A 211 -19.09 -1.57 6.64
C LEU A 211 -18.32 -0.78 7.71
N TRP A 212 -17.72 0.35 7.37
CA TRP A 212 -17.04 1.21 8.34
C TRP A 212 -17.16 2.68 7.96
N ASP A 213 -16.14 3.28 7.39
CA ASP A 213 -16.03 4.70 7.08
C ASP A 213 -15.96 4.89 5.54
N ASP A 214 -15.69 6.08 5.09
CA ASP A 214 -15.68 6.47 3.68
C ASP A 214 -14.36 7.14 3.25
N ASP A 215 -13.35 7.10 4.10
CA ASP A 215 -12.04 7.68 3.87
C ASP A 215 -11.14 6.77 2.98
N TRP A 216 -10.03 7.32 2.50
CA TRP A 216 -9.07 6.65 1.62
C TRP A 216 -7.63 6.94 2.05
N ASP A 217 -7.07 6.13 2.93
CA ASP A 217 -5.73 6.28 3.48
C ASP A 217 -4.66 5.48 2.74
N SER A 218 -5.06 4.37 2.12
CA SER A 218 -4.17 3.50 1.35
C SER A 218 -3.56 4.22 0.15
N ALA A 219 -2.23 4.18 0.00
CA ALA A 219 -1.54 4.63 -1.22
C ALA A 219 -1.79 3.64 -2.36
N PRO A 220 -2.41 4.06 -3.49
CA PRO A 220 -2.67 3.18 -4.61
C PRO A 220 -1.39 2.58 -5.21
N VAL A 221 -1.46 1.35 -5.72
CA VAL A 221 -0.44 0.74 -6.58
C VAL A 221 -0.91 0.73 -8.02
N ILE A 222 -0.05 1.13 -8.95
CA ILE A 222 -0.32 1.15 -10.39
C ILE A 222 0.53 0.09 -11.08
N LEU A 223 -0.09 -0.97 -11.57
CA LEU A 223 0.61 -2.04 -12.31
C LEU A 223 -0.19 -2.44 -13.55
N LYS A 224 0.48 -2.59 -14.68
CA LYS A 224 -0.14 -3.04 -15.95
C LYS A 224 -1.43 -2.30 -16.29
N ASP A 225 -1.44 -0.97 -16.09
CA ASP A 225 -2.59 -0.10 -16.32
C ASP A 225 -3.79 -0.37 -15.37
N TYR A 226 -3.54 -1.00 -14.21
CA TYR A 226 -4.51 -1.15 -13.12
C TYR A 226 -4.11 -0.33 -11.90
N LEU A 227 -5.10 0.28 -11.26
CA LEU A 227 -5.01 0.87 -9.93
C LEU A 227 -5.56 -0.15 -8.93
N LEU A 228 -4.77 -0.40 -7.89
CA LEU A 228 -5.04 -1.39 -6.83
C LEU A 228 -4.93 -0.68 -5.48
N THR A 229 -5.99 -0.67 -4.68
CA THR A 229 -6.00 0.05 -3.38
C THR A 229 -7.03 -0.50 -2.41
N GLY A 230 -6.79 -0.34 -1.11
CA GLY A 230 -7.79 -0.48 -0.06
C GLY A 230 -8.62 0.78 0.11
N GLY A 231 -9.77 0.69 0.76
CA GLY A 231 -10.59 1.80 1.19
C GLY A 231 -11.20 1.53 2.56
N GLU A 232 -11.49 2.59 3.33
CA GLU A 232 -12.13 2.45 4.64
C GLU A 232 -13.58 1.97 4.56
N ASN A 233 -14.19 1.97 3.37
CA ASN A 233 -15.45 1.26 3.11
C ASN A 233 -15.33 -0.27 3.24
N GLY A 234 -14.13 -0.77 3.56
CA GLY A 234 -13.82 -2.16 3.82
C GLY A 234 -13.52 -2.98 2.57
N HIS A 235 -13.39 -2.38 1.40
CA HIS A 235 -13.15 -3.11 0.15
C HIS A 235 -11.72 -2.91 -0.38
N PHE A 236 -11.18 -3.94 -1.01
CA PHE A 236 -10.06 -3.83 -1.93
C PHE A 236 -10.59 -3.61 -3.35
N HIS A 237 -10.14 -2.53 -3.99
CA HIS A 237 -10.61 -2.06 -5.29
C HIS A 237 -9.58 -2.31 -6.39
N VAL A 238 -10.09 -2.73 -7.56
CA VAL A 238 -9.30 -2.95 -8.78
C VAL A 238 -9.92 -2.13 -9.91
N VAL A 239 -9.21 -1.12 -10.37
CA VAL A 239 -9.66 -0.23 -11.44
C VAL A 239 -8.73 -0.33 -12.65
N LYS A 240 -9.25 -0.67 -13.83
CA LYS A 240 -8.52 -0.57 -15.08
C LYS A 240 -8.54 0.88 -15.54
N LEU A 241 -7.39 1.52 -15.68
CA LEU A 241 -7.27 2.97 -15.91
C LEU A 241 -7.56 3.37 -17.37
N ASN A 242 -7.16 2.54 -18.35
CA ASN A 242 -7.25 2.82 -19.78
C ASN A 242 -6.63 4.19 -20.13
N ARG A 243 -5.38 4.37 -19.69
CA ARG A 243 -4.58 5.58 -19.92
C ARG A 243 -4.17 5.72 -21.37
N SER A 244 -4.22 6.94 -21.89
CA SER A 244 -3.77 7.27 -23.25
C SER A 244 -3.49 8.77 -23.36
N TYR A 245 -2.96 9.21 -24.50
CA TYR A 245 -2.90 10.63 -24.83
C TYR A 245 -3.98 10.99 -25.85
N GLY A 246 -4.64 12.12 -25.64
CA GLY A 246 -5.58 12.71 -26.56
C GLY A 246 -4.89 13.32 -27.80
N LYS A 247 -5.68 13.77 -28.77
CA LYS A 247 -5.17 14.44 -29.98
C LYS A 247 -4.45 15.77 -29.67
N ASP A 248 -4.77 16.37 -28.54
CA ASP A 248 -4.14 17.60 -28.02
C ASP A 248 -2.85 17.33 -27.22
N GLY A 249 -2.40 16.07 -27.16
CA GLY A 249 -1.22 15.65 -26.40
C GLY A 249 -1.42 15.56 -24.90
N LYS A 250 -2.62 15.82 -24.38
CA LYS A 250 -2.93 15.71 -22.94
C LYS A 250 -3.32 14.29 -22.56
N VAL A 251 -3.03 13.94 -21.30
CA VAL A 251 -3.41 12.63 -20.78
C VAL A 251 -4.93 12.50 -20.65
N VAL A 252 -5.43 11.34 -21.04
CA VAL A 252 -6.83 10.94 -20.94
C VAL A 252 -6.91 9.61 -20.23
N VAL A 253 -7.87 9.46 -19.31
CA VAL A 253 -8.18 8.22 -18.64
C VAL A 253 -9.64 7.84 -18.86
N ARG A 254 -9.92 6.53 -18.96
CA ARG A 254 -11.27 5.99 -19.05
C ARG A 254 -11.43 4.84 -18.05
N PRO A 255 -11.36 5.13 -16.75
CA PRO A 255 -11.32 4.12 -15.72
C PRO A 255 -12.58 3.26 -15.71
N LYS A 256 -12.38 1.98 -15.46
CA LYS A 256 -13.42 0.99 -15.29
C LYS A 256 -13.16 0.20 -14.00
N LEU A 257 -14.09 0.24 -13.07
CA LEU A 257 -14.06 -0.61 -11.90
C LEU A 257 -14.23 -2.08 -12.34
N ILE A 258 -13.20 -2.90 -12.11
CA ILE A 258 -13.16 -4.31 -12.51
C ILE A 258 -13.65 -5.20 -11.37
N ALA A 259 -13.21 -4.89 -10.15
CA ALA A 259 -13.59 -5.63 -8.95
C ALA A 259 -13.50 -4.75 -7.72
N ASN A 260 -14.37 -5.03 -6.77
CA ASN A 260 -14.26 -4.63 -5.37
C ASN A 260 -14.56 -5.89 -4.55
N VAL A 261 -13.54 -6.32 -3.84
CA VAL A 261 -13.64 -7.53 -3.05
C VAL A 261 -13.72 -7.15 -1.57
N PRO A 262 -14.62 -7.80 -0.79
CA PRO A 262 -14.72 -7.53 0.64
C PRO A 262 -13.40 -7.84 1.36
N GLY A 263 -12.93 -6.89 2.17
CA GLY A 263 -11.82 -7.08 3.10
C GLY A 263 -12.19 -7.93 4.31
N TRP A 264 -13.41 -8.47 4.36
CA TRP A 264 -13.97 -9.29 5.45
C TRP A 264 -14.59 -10.58 4.93
N ASP A 265 -14.96 -11.46 5.84
CA ASP A 265 -15.78 -12.64 5.58
C ASP A 265 -16.72 -12.95 6.75
N GLN A 266 -17.63 -13.90 6.56
CA GLN A 266 -18.62 -14.25 7.58
C GLN A 266 -18.00 -14.79 8.87
N GLU A 267 -16.85 -15.47 8.77
CA GLU A 267 -16.13 -15.96 9.95
C GLU A 267 -15.60 -14.80 10.82
N LEU A 268 -15.02 -13.76 10.17
CA LEU A 268 -14.59 -12.55 10.87
C LEU A 268 -15.78 -11.84 11.52
N LEU A 269 -16.88 -11.65 10.79
CA LEU A 269 -18.06 -10.94 11.27
C LEU A 269 -18.77 -11.68 12.43
N ALA A 270 -18.64 -13.01 12.48
CA ALA A 270 -19.18 -13.81 13.59
C ALA A 270 -18.46 -13.55 14.92
N VAL A 271 -17.15 -13.25 14.88
CA VAL A 271 -16.33 -12.99 16.07
C VAL A 271 -16.14 -11.50 16.33
N PHE A 272 -16.40 -10.66 15.34
CA PHE A 272 -16.26 -9.21 15.40
C PHE A 272 -17.60 -8.53 15.02
N PRO A 273 -18.52 -8.39 15.97
CA PRO A 273 -19.90 -7.98 15.68
C PRO A 273 -20.04 -6.50 15.28
N LYS A 274 -19.01 -5.67 15.51
CA LYS A 274 -18.94 -4.29 14.98
C LYS A 274 -18.00 -4.29 13.78
N PRO A 275 -18.49 -3.95 12.60
CA PRO A 275 -17.74 -4.10 11.36
C PRO A 275 -16.73 -2.95 11.13
N ALA A 276 -15.80 -2.71 12.07
CA ALA A 276 -14.63 -1.89 11.81
C ALA A 276 -13.67 -2.72 10.94
N VAL A 277 -13.83 -2.63 9.64
CA VAL A 277 -13.11 -3.47 8.65
C VAL A 277 -12.47 -2.64 7.55
N SER A 278 -12.11 -1.39 7.85
CA SER A 278 -11.39 -0.52 6.91
C SER A 278 -10.06 -1.16 6.45
N ILE A 279 -9.64 -0.85 5.22
CA ILE A 279 -8.33 -1.21 4.69
C ILE A 279 -7.53 0.09 4.55
N GLU A 280 -6.85 0.49 5.63
CA GLU A 280 -6.08 1.73 5.72
C GLU A 280 -4.65 1.56 5.22
N ASN A 281 -4.08 0.36 5.43
CA ASN A 281 -2.75 0.05 4.94
C ASN A 281 -2.66 0.07 3.41
N SER A 282 -1.50 0.48 2.92
CA SER A 282 -1.20 0.42 1.48
C SER A 282 -0.90 -1.02 1.08
N VAL A 283 -1.61 -1.51 0.06
CA VAL A 283 -1.49 -2.91 -0.38
C VAL A 283 -0.06 -3.23 -0.83
N ALA A 284 0.41 -4.45 -0.52
CA ALA A 284 1.69 -4.96 -0.99
C ALA A 284 1.49 -6.01 -2.08
N ILE A 285 2.34 -6.00 -3.12
CA ILE A 285 2.23 -6.95 -4.22
C ILE A 285 3.56 -7.68 -4.42
N TYR A 286 3.51 -8.99 -4.32
CA TYR A 286 4.63 -9.88 -4.57
C TYR A 286 4.23 -10.94 -5.59
N GLU A 287 4.98 -11.04 -6.67
CA GLU A 287 4.66 -11.89 -7.82
C GLU A 287 3.22 -11.64 -8.32
N ASN A 288 2.34 -12.59 -8.18
CA ASN A 288 0.94 -12.49 -8.62
C ASN A 288 -0.03 -12.24 -7.46
N THR A 289 0.45 -12.01 -6.25
CA THR A 289 -0.40 -11.91 -5.06
C THR A 289 -0.37 -10.50 -4.47
N VAL A 290 -1.55 -9.92 -4.27
CA VAL A 290 -1.72 -8.72 -3.45
C VAL A 290 -2.04 -9.11 -2.02
N TYR A 291 -1.39 -8.45 -1.06
CA TYR A 291 -1.59 -8.62 0.38
C TYR A 291 -2.05 -7.32 1.02
N PHE A 292 -3.01 -7.42 1.91
CA PHE A 292 -3.50 -6.33 2.76
C PHE A 292 -4.14 -6.90 4.03
N ALA A 293 -4.30 -6.05 5.04
CA ALA A 293 -5.05 -6.36 6.25
C ALA A 293 -6.14 -5.31 6.47
N ASN A 294 -7.03 -5.54 7.43
CA ASN A 294 -8.07 -4.58 7.81
C ASN A 294 -8.02 -4.25 9.31
N SER A 295 -8.80 -3.26 9.74
CA SER A 295 -8.86 -2.80 11.14
C SER A 295 -9.38 -3.86 12.13
N ALA A 296 -10.00 -4.95 11.66
CA ALA A 296 -10.33 -6.11 12.50
C ALA A 296 -9.21 -7.18 12.50
N GLY A 297 -8.06 -6.88 11.88
CA GLY A 297 -6.88 -7.74 11.81
C GLY A 297 -7.00 -8.92 10.84
N LEU A 298 -7.82 -8.85 9.80
CA LEU A 298 -7.88 -9.91 8.79
C LEU A 298 -6.87 -9.65 7.67
N LEU A 299 -5.72 -10.33 7.73
CA LEU A 299 -4.72 -10.38 6.67
C LEU A 299 -5.17 -11.32 5.56
N GLN A 300 -5.14 -10.83 4.33
CA GLN A 300 -5.56 -11.56 3.14
C GLN A 300 -4.51 -11.51 2.03
N GLY A 301 -4.47 -12.56 1.20
CA GLY A 301 -3.73 -12.62 -0.05
C GLY A 301 -4.66 -13.00 -1.21
N TRP A 302 -4.61 -12.23 -2.30
CA TRP A 302 -5.45 -12.41 -3.47
C TRP A 302 -4.62 -12.57 -4.74
N ASP A 303 -4.87 -13.63 -5.49
CA ASP A 303 -4.24 -13.88 -6.79
C ASP A 303 -4.79 -12.92 -7.85
N LEU A 304 -3.91 -12.15 -8.47
CA LEU A 304 -4.21 -11.18 -9.52
C LEU A 304 -4.21 -11.79 -10.93
N THR A 305 -3.79 -13.06 -11.10
CA THR A 305 -3.69 -13.73 -12.41
C THR A 305 -5.01 -13.66 -13.20
N PRO A 306 -6.20 -13.81 -12.59
CA PRO A 306 -7.47 -13.75 -13.32
C PRO A 306 -7.73 -12.39 -14.01
N LEU A 307 -7.12 -11.30 -13.54
CA LEU A 307 -7.28 -9.97 -14.15
C LEU A 307 -6.77 -9.92 -15.60
N ALA A 308 -5.81 -10.76 -15.97
CA ALA A 308 -5.33 -10.87 -17.36
C ALA A 308 -6.45 -11.23 -18.36
N THR A 309 -7.50 -11.89 -17.88
CA THR A 309 -8.71 -12.24 -18.66
C THR A 309 -9.94 -11.43 -18.26
N GLY A 310 -9.76 -10.31 -17.53
CA GLY A 310 -10.83 -9.43 -17.08
C GLY A 310 -11.72 -10.01 -15.97
N LYS A 311 -11.27 -11.08 -15.30
CA LYS A 311 -11.97 -11.69 -14.18
C LYS A 311 -11.49 -11.11 -12.84
N PRO A 312 -12.34 -11.05 -11.80
CA PRO A 312 -11.94 -10.61 -10.47
C PRO A 312 -10.79 -11.45 -9.87
N PRO A 313 -9.97 -10.87 -8.97
CA PRO A 313 -8.99 -11.60 -8.18
C PRO A 313 -9.62 -12.72 -7.36
N LYS A 314 -8.81 -13.72 -7.00
CA LYS A 314 -9.25 -14.85 -6.17
C LYS A 314 -8.49 -14.85 -4.84
N ARG A 315 -9.20 -14.92 -3.70
CA ARG A 315 -8.54 -15.08 -2.40
C ARG A 315 -7.86 -16.43 -2.31
N ILE A 316 -6.56 -16.41 -1.97
CA ILE A 316 -5.71 -17.61 -1.84
C ILE A 316 -5.09 -17.72 -0.45
N TYR A 317 -5.12 -16.65 0.36
CA TYR A 317 -4.58 -16.64 1.71
C TYR A 317 -5.49 -15.88 2.66
N ARG A 318 -5.60 -16.37 3.91
CA ARG A 318 -6.36 -15.82 5.00
C ARG A 318 -5.64 -16.08 6.32
N PHE A 319 -5.42 -15.02 7.11
CA PHE A 319 -4.86 -15.13 8.44
C PHE A 319 -5.45 -14.05 9.35
N TRP A 320 -5.98 -14.43 10.51
CA TRP A 320 -6.55 -13.47 11.45
C TRP A 320 -5.51 -13.07 12.50
N LEU A 321 -5.10 -11.80 12.50
CA LEU A 321 -4.16 -11.20 13.43
C LEU A 321 -4.83 -10.87 14.77
N GLY A 322 -6.10 -10.44 14.73
CA GLY A 322 -6.93 -10.20 15.91
C GLY A 322 -6.92 -8.75 16.41
N ASP A 323 -6.14 -7.86 15.81
CA ASP A 323 -6.10 -6.44 16.20
C ASP A 323 -5.96 -5.55 14.97
N ASP A 324 -6.12 -4.26 15.16
CA ASP A 324 -6.04 -3.27 14.11
C ASP A 324 -4.67 -3.29 13.40
N THR A 325 -4.70 -3.08 12.09
CA THR A 325 -3.51 -3.24 11.24
C THR A 325 -3.44 -2.13 10.20
N ASP A 326 -2.94 -0.96 10.60
CA ASP A 326 -2.71 0.19 9.72
C ASP A 326 -1.37 0.11 8.99
N ALA A 327 -0.38 -0.54 9.61
CA ALA A 327 0.91 -0.77 8.98
C ALA A 327 0.78 -1.59 7.69
N SER A 328 1.38 -1.11 6.61
CA SER A 328 1.44 -1.86 5.35
C SER A 328 2.25 -3.14 5.50
N ILE A 329 1.83 -4.18 4.80
CA ILE A 329 2.57 -5.45 4.74
C ILE A 329 3.86 -5.22 3.96
N VAL A 330 4.98 -5.72 4.47
CA VAL A 330 6.29 -5.69 3.80
C VAL A 330 6.65 -7.11 3.38
N VAL A 331 7.20 -7.29 2.17
CA VAL A 331 7.47 -8.63 1.62
C VAL A 331 8.95 -8.76 1.27
N ASP A 332 9.59 -9.87 1.65
CA ASP A 332 10.98 -10.16 1.30
C ASP A 332 11.14 -10.94 -0.02
N ARG A 333 12.40 -11.16 -0.46
CA ARG A 333 12.72 -11.87 -1.72
C ARG A 333 12.19 -13.30 -1.78
N ASP A 334 12.02 -13.93 -0.63
CA ASP A 334 11.50 -15.30 -0.51
C ASP A 334 9.97 -15.34 -0.37
N GLY A 335 9.31 -14.18 -0.40
CA GLY A 335 7.86 -14.02 -0.28
C GLY A 335 7.32 -14.23 1.13
N PHE A 336 8.15 -14.08 2.17
CA PHE A 336 7.67 -13.97 3.54
C PHE A 336 7.08 -12.60 3.80
N LEU A 337 6.02 -12.55 4.58
CA LEU A 337 5.33 -11.34 4.97
C LEU A 337 5.84 -10.87 6.34
N TYR A 338 6.12 -9.57 6.44
CA TYR A 338 6.38 -8.90 7.70
C TYR A 338 5.19 -8.01 8.03
N VAL A 339 4.59 -8.27 9.17
CA VAL A 339 3.33 -7.67 9.59
C VAL A 339 3.54 -6.97 10.93
N ALA A 340 3.13 -5.72 11.00
CA ALA A 340 3.06 -4.96 12.23
C ALA A 340 1.59 -4.71 12.58
N VAL A 341 1.25 -4.81 13.85
CA VAL A 341 -0.12 -4.82 14.35
C VAL A 341 -0.20 -3.92 15.58
N GLU A 342 -1.27 -3.20 15.71
CA GLU A 342 -1.58 -2.42 16.89
C GLU A 342 -2.08 -3.30 18.06
N TYR A 343 -2.25 -2.69 19.19
CA TYR A 343 -2.86 -3.30 20.36
C TYR A 343 -3.96 -2.37 20.90
N GLU A 344 -5.01 -2.24 20.10
CA GLU A 344 -6.18 -1.41 20.39
C GLU A 344 -7.39 -2.23 20.83
N ILE A 345 -7.70 -3.30 20.10
CA ILE A 345 -8.77 -4.23 20.43
C ILE A 345 -8.36 -5.06 21.65
N GLY A 346 -7.13 -5.59 21.63
CA GLY A 346 -6.52 -6.31 22.76
C GLY A 346 -7.25 -7.60 23.11
N ASN A 347 -7.87 -8.28 22.12
CA ASN A 347 -8.56 -9.54 22.33
C ASN A 347 -7.58 -10.72 22.53
N GLN A 348 -8.09 -11.90 22.85
CA GLN A 348 -7.27 -13.08 23.12
C GLN A 348 -6.42 -13.48 21.88
N ARG A 349 -6.94 -13.26 20.67
CA ARG A 349 -6.22 -13.57 19.44
C ARG A 349 -5.00 -12.66 19.26
N SER A 350 -5.16 -11.35 19.43
CA SER A 350 -4.05 -10.39 19.33
C SER A 350 -2.99 -10.61 20.42
N GLN A 351 -3.45 -11.00 21.61
CA GLN A 351 -2.54 -11.38 22.71
C GLN A 351 -1.72 -12.62 22.39
N PHE A 352 -2.29 -13.60 21.68
CA PHE A 352 -1.59 -14.81 21.26
C PHE A 352 -0.66 -14.55 20.07
N VAL A 353 -1.13 -13.83 19.05
CA VAL A 353 -0.41 -13.61 17.81
C VAL A 353 0.79 -12.67 18.00
N GLY A 354 0.64 -11.60 18.78
CA GLY A 354 1.67 -10.57 18.97
C GLY A 354 1.55 -9.42 17.96
N GLN A 355 2.49 -8.46 18.05
CA GLN A 355 2.39 -7.20 17.30
C GLN A 355 3.42 -7.06 16.18
N ILE A 356 4.47 -7.89 16.14
CA ILE A 356 5.43 -7.92 15.02
C ILE A 356 5.63 -9.38 14.62
N LEU A 357 5.38 -9.71 13.35
CA LEU A 357 5.41 -11.08 12.86
C LEU A 357 6.21 -11.21 11.56
N LYS A 358 6.85 -12.36 11.39
CA LYS A 358 7.22 -12.92 10.09
C LYS A 358 6.32 -14.12 9.81
N ILE A 359 5.67 -14.12 8.64
CA ILE A 359 4.69 -15.13 8.24
C ILE A 359 5.10 -15.76 6.90
N ASN A 360 5.01 -17.08 6.82
CA ASN A 360 5.07 -17.81 5.55
C ASN A 360 3.64 -17.98 5.00
N PRO A 361 3.24 -17.22 3.97
CA PRO A 361 1.88 -17.29 3.46
C PRO A 361 1.56 -18.57 2.68
N ARG A 362 2.56 -19.44 2.44
CA ARG A 362 2.36 -20.77 1.83
C ARG A 362 1.86 -21.80 2.83
N ILE A 363 1.88 -21.47 4.12
CA ILE A 363 1.44 -22.34 5.22
C ILE A 363 0.21 -21.70 5.87
N ALA A 364 -0.90 -22.44 5.88
CA ALA A 364 -2.15 -21.95 6.46
C ALA A 364 -2.11 -21.92 8.00
N GLY A 365 -2.84 -20.97 8.57
CA GLY A 365 -3.02 -20.84 10.02
C GLY A 365 -1.74 -20.51 10.79
N ASP A 366 -1.76 -20.78 12.09
CA ASP A 366 -0.68 -20.38 13.01
C ASP A 366 0.67 -21.06 12.75
N SER A 367 0.67 -22.22 12.09
CA SER A 367 1.89 -22.91 11.65
C SER A 367 2.69 -22.09 10.62
N GLY A 368 2.06 -21.09 9.97
CA GLY A 368 2.72 -20.16 9.09
C GLY A 368 3.52 -19.07 9.82
N ILE A 369 3.36 -18.89 11.11
CA ILE A 369 4.16 -17.93 11.89
C ILE A 369 5.59 -18.45 12.03
N VAL A 370 6.54 -17.77 11.39
CA VAL A 370 7.98 -18.12 11.49
C VAL A 370 8.54 -17.65 12.82
N TRP A 371 8.26 -16.39 13.18
CA TRP A 371 8.55 -15.81 14.48
C TRP A 371 7.60 -14.63 14.77
N ARG A 372 7.49 -14.27 16.03
CA ARG A 372 6.64 -13.18 16.50
C ARG A 372 7.20 -12.50 17.73
N HIS A 373 6.82 -11.22 17.93
CA HIS A 373 7.13 -10.43 19.13
C HIS A 373 5.88 -9.80 19.73
N HIS A 374 5.85 -9.78 21.05
CA HIS A 374 4.87 -9.05 21.84
C HIS A 374 5.51 -7.76 22.34
N VAL A 375 5.10 -6.62 21.77
CA VAL A 375 5.68 -5.30 22.08
C VAL A 375 4.72 -4.36 22.77
N ARG A 376 3.63 -4.89 23.29
CA ARG A 376 2.62 -4.17 24.06
C ARG A 376 3.03 -3.98 25.51
N THR A 377 2.78 -2.80 26.07
CA THR A 377 2.98 -2.49 27.50
C THR A 377 1.65 -2.12 28.18
N LYS A 378 0.78 -1.40 27.49
CA LYS A 378 -0.56 -0.96 27.89
C LYS A 378 -1.45 -0.93 26.67
N LYS A 379 -2.69 -0.57 26.81
CA LYS A 379 -3.66 -0.39 25.73
C LYS A 379 -4.09 1.09 25.67
N PRO A 380 -4.04 1.79 24.50
CA PRO A 380 -3.48 1.35 23.24
C PRO A 380 -1.95 1.25 23.28
N ASP A 381 -1.36 0.44 22.40
CA ASP A 381 0.09 0.25 22.17
C ASP A 381 0.28 -0.53 20.87
N GLY A 382 1.46 -1.07 20.64
CA GLY A 382 1.76 -1.91 19.48
C GLY A 382 2.62 -1.21 18.44
N VAL A 383 2.30 -1.41 17.18
CA VAL A 383 3.08 -0.89 16.05
C VAL A 383 2.14 -0.32 14.99
N TRP A 384 2.12 0.99 14.90
CA TRP A 384 1.33 1.75 13.94
C TRP A 384 2.07 2.00 12.62
N SER A 385 3.38 2.19 12.73
CA SER A 385 4.25 2.47 11.60
C SER A 385 4.52 1.25 10.73
N THR A 386 4.70 1.44 9.42
CA THR A 386 5.16 0.38 8.52
C THR A 386 6.65 0.12 8.74
N PRO A 387 7.08 -1.10 9.09
CA PRO A 387 8.47 -1.42 9.34
C PRO A 387 9.37 -1.22 8.12
N ALA A 388 10.67 -1.01 8.34
CA ALA A 388 11.67 -1.05 7.29
C ALA A 388 12.36 -2.42 7.25
N LEU A 389 12.37 -3.03 6.07
CA LEU A 389 13.09 -4.27 5.80
C LEU A 389 14.46 -3.95 5.20
N THR A 390 15.50 -4.65 5.64
CA THR A 390 16.81 -4.71 5.02
C THR A 390 17.16 -6.15 4.67
N GLU A 391 18.30 -6.40 4.04
CA GLU A 391 18.76 -7.77 3.73
C GLU A 391 18.91 -8.66 4.98
N THR A 392 19.05 -8.07 6.16
CA THR A 392 19.33 -8.81 7.40
C THR A 392 18.39 -8.55 8.55
N HIS A 393 17.73 -7.39 8.58
CA HIS A 393 16.89 -6.96 9.71
C HIS A 393 15.57 -6.38 9.27
N LEU A 394 14.55 -6.64 10.07
CA LEU A 394 13.33 -5.84 10.13
C LEU A 394 13.52 -4.75 11.19
N ILE A 395 13.27 -3.50 10.85
CA ILE A 395 13.31 -2.39 11.79
C ILE A 395 11.88 -1.93 12.03
N ALA A 396 11.39 -2.14 13.23
CA ALA A 396 10.04 -1.77 13.65
C ALA A 396 10.09 -0.70 14.75
N THR A 397 9.20 0.28 14.67
CA THR A 397 9.06 1.36 15.66
C THR A 397 7.72 1.21 16.38
N THR A 398 7.70 1.40 17.71
CA THR A 398 6.54 1.11 18.55
C THR A 398 5.92 2.37 19.13
N ASP A 399 4.66 2.30 19.53
CA ASP A 399 3.93 3.38 20.21
C ASP A 399 4.52 3.68 21.59
N SER A 400 5.15 2.67 22.21
CA SER A 400 5.89 2.82 23.47
C SER A 400 7.31 3.38 23.30
N GLY A 401 7.66 3.92 22.12
CA GLY A 401 8.91 4.66 21.89
C GLY A 401 10.16 3.81 21.72
N LYS A 402 10.04 2.62 21.16
CA LYS A 402 11.19 1.74 20.86
C LYS A 402 11.39 1.59 19.35
N ALA A 403 12.64 1.59 18.90
CA ALA A 403 12.99 1.11 17.57
C ALA A 403 13.81 -0.18 17.73
N LEU A 404 13.31 -1.26 17.12
CA LEU A 404 13.80 -2.62 17.28
C LEU A 404 14.44 -3.09 15.98
N GLY A 405 15.67 -3.59 16.03
CA GLY A 405 16.32 -4.30 14.92
C GLY A 405 16.20 -5.80 15.13
N ILE A 406 15.32 -6.42 14.35
CA ILE A 406 14.98 -7.84 14.45
C ILE A 406 15.64 -8.59 13.30
N ASN A 407 16.48 -9.56 13.61
CA ASN A 407 17.12 -10.41 12.60
C ASN A 407 16.06 -11.22 11.85
N ILE A 408 15.98 -11.06 10.54
CA ILE A 408 14.90 -11.66 9.73
C ILE A 408 14.94 -13.19 9.66
N LYS A 409 16.11 -13.80 9.88
CA LYS A 409 16.25 -15.27 9.85
C LYS A 409 15.89 -15.89 11.20
N SER A 410 16.45 -15.36 12.28
CA SER A 410 16.29 -15.94 13.61
C SER A 410 15.11 -15.39 14.41
N GLY A 411 14.58 -14.22 14.05
CA GLY A 411 13.62 -13.48 14.84
C GLY A 411 14.21 -12.83 16.10
N LYS A 412 15.53 -12.93 16.34
CA LYS A 412 16.16 -12.33 17.52
C LYS A 412 16.18 -10.80 17.40
N ILE A 413 15.81 -10.10 18.48
CA ILE A 413 16.08 -8.67 18.61
C ILE A 413 17.56 -8.48 18.89
N ASP A 414 18.32 -8.03 17.89
CA ASP A 414 19.74 -7.83 18.02
C ASP A 414 20.09 -6.51 18.71
N TRP A 415 19.25 -5.48 18.49
CA TRP A 415 19.42 -4.18 19.12
C TRP A 415 18.07 -3.45 19.31
N ASN A 416 18.08 -2.48 20.24
CA ASN A 416 16.95 -1.57 20.39
C ASN A 416 17.43 -0.14 20.72
N LEU A 417 16.72 0.86 20.21
CA LEU A 417 16.82 2.24 20.59
C LEU A 417 15.59 2.61 21.42
N ASN A 418 15.79 3.33 22.52
CA ASN A 418 14.70 3.69 23.44
C ASN A 418 14.55 5.21 23.52
N TYR A 419 13.37 5.70 23.14
CA TYR A 419 12.97 7.10 23.16
C TYR A 419 12.07 7.44 24.36
N GLY A 420 12.04 6.57 25.36
CA GLY A 420 11.18 6.73 26.54
C GLY A 420 9.70 6.57 26.15
N ASN A 421 8.89 7.56 26.53
CA ASN A 421 7.45 7.55 26.24
C ASN A 421 7.08 8.32 24.96
N GLN A 422 8.05 8.59 24.08
CA GLN A 422 7.79 9.28 22.82
C GLN A 422 7.37 8.27 21.75
N PRO A 423 6.12 8.30 21.27
CA PRO A 423 5.68 7.40 20.20
C PRO A 423 6.53 7.58 18.94
N LEU A 424 6.77 6.49 18.23
CA LEU A 424 7.46 6.47 16.94
C LEU A 424 6.46 6.04 15.86
N TRP A 425 5.56 6.96 15.50
CA TRP A 425 4.49 6.72 14.52
C TRP A 425 4.95 6.87 13.07
N SER A 426 5.98 7.69 12.84
CA SER A 426 6.60 7.79 11.53
C SER A 426 7.31 6.48 11.16
N SER A 427 7.09 5.99 9.95
CA SER A 427 7.75 4.77 9.47
C SER A 427 9.27 4.98 9.34
N PRO A 428 10.11 4.07 9.85
CA PRO A 428 11.57 4.18 9.76
C PRO A 428 12.05 4.08 8.32
N ASN A 429 13.10 4.84 7.94
CA ASN A 429 13.73 4.74 6.62
C ASN A 429 15.17 4.25 6.72
N VAL A 430 15.60 3.40 5.78
CA VAL A 430 16.98 2.93 5.69
C VAL A 430 17.53 3.23 4.30
N ILE A 431 18.51 4.14 4.23
CA ILE A 431 19.20 4.54 3.01
C ILE A 431 20.71 4.46 3.23
N ASP A 432 21.46 3.85 2.31
CA ASP A 432 22.93 3.71 2.42
C ASP A 432 23.37 3.11 3.77
N ASN A 433 22.63 2.14 4.30
CA ASN A 433 22.88 1.54 5.62
C ASN A 433 22.81 2.56 6.80
N LYS A 434 22.02 3.62 6.65
CA LYS A 434 21.70 4.59 7.71
C LYS A 434 20.19 4.56 7.97
N LEU A 435 19.86 4.58 9.26
CA LEU A 435 18.50 4.61 9.75
C LEU A 435 18.11 6.05 10.08
N LEU A 436 17.01 6.51 9.53
CA LEU A 436 16.35 7.77 9.90
C LEU A 436 15.10 7.47 10.70
N LEU A 437 15.01 8.05 11.89
CA LEU A 437 13.84 7.99 12.77
C LEU A 437 13.28 9.40 12.99
N ALA A 438 11.96 9.50 13.11
CA ALA A 438 11.27 10.74 13.44
C ALA A 438 10.32 10.51 14.62
N THR A 439 10.29 11.44 15.56
CA THR A 439 9.59 11.30 16.85
C THR A 439 8.43 12.27 17.02
N CYS A 440 7.55 11.99 17.94
CA CYS A 440 6.39 12.87 18.22
C CYS A 440 6.73 14.17 18.96
N ASP A 441 7.96 14.34 19.38
CA ASP A 441 8.43 15.66 19.87
C ASP A 441 9.14 16.49 18.80
N GLY A 442 9.11 16.06 17.53
CA GLY A 442 9.67 16.80 16.38
C GLY A 442 11.18 16.64 16.19
N LEU A 443 11.76 15.53 16.67
CA LEU A 443 13.18 15.21 16.50
C LEU A 443 13.36 14.25 15.31
N LEU A 444 14.33 14.53 14.45
CA LEU A 444 14.87 13.61 13.45
C LEU A 444 16.22 13.11 13.92
N ASP A 445 16.37 11.81 14.02
CA ASP A 445 17.59 11.15 14.42
C ASP A 445 18.12 10.21 13.33
N ALA A 446 19.39 10.32 13.03
CA ALA A 446 20.08 9.44 12.10
C ALA A 446 21.11 8.55 12.80
N TYR A 447 21.14 7.30 12.38
CA TYR A 447 22.02 6.27 12.93
C TYR A 447 22.75 5.51 11.82
N GLN A 448 24.01 5.18 12.08
CA GLN A 448 24.73 4.18 11.30
C GLN A 448 24.34 2.78 11.77
N LEU A 449 23.80 1.97 10.88
CA LEU A 449 23.54 0.56 11.11
C LEU A 449 24.85 -0.25 10.98
N ASN A 450 25.06 -1.18 11.90
CA ASN A 450 26.28 -2.03 11.98
C ASN A 450 25.90 -3.51 12.12
N GLY A 451 24.96 -3.98 11.29
CA GLY A 451 24.43 -5.35 11.36
C GLY A 451 23.71 -5.59 12.70
N SER A 452 24.14 -6.61 13.44
CA SER A 452 23.57 -6.99 14.74
C SER A 452 24.05 -6.13 15.92
N GLN A 453 24.96 -5.17 15.69
CA GLN A 453 25.43 -4.29 16.76
C GLN A 453 24.48 -3.11 16.97
N GLN A 454 24.53 -2.53 18.18
CA GLN A 454 23.78 -1.32 18.51
C GLN A 454 24.09 -0.20 17.51
N PRO A 455 23.07 0.41 16.87
CA PRO A 455 23.28 1.50 15.94
C PRO A 455 23.96 2.70 16.59
N ARG A 456 24.92 3.31 15.89
CA ARG A 456 25.64 4.49 16.36
C ARG A 456 24.97 5.75 15.82
N LYS A 457 24.55 6.66 16.71
CA LYS A 457 23.97 7.94 16.32
C LYS A 457 24.97 8.76 15.49
N ILE A 458 24.53 9.27 14.34
CA ILE A 458 25.30 10.15 13.45
C ILE A 458 24.99 11.60 13.80
N TRP A 459 23.70 11.96 13.82
CA TRP A 459 23.21 13.28 14.17
C TRP A 459 21.79 13.22 14.70
N GLY A 460 21.37 14.33 15.34
CA GLY A 460 19.99 14.60 15.72
C GLY A 460 19.65 16.05 15.36
N LEU A 461 18.45 16.28 14.82
CA LEU A 461 17.96 17.58 14.40
C LEU A 461 16.55 17.80 14.90
N LYS A 462 16.35 18.85 15.70
CA LYS A 462 15.03 19.30 16.09
C LYS A 462 14.40 20.08 14.94
N VAL A 463 13.26 19.58 14.44
CA VAL A 463 12.51 20.17 13.32
C VAL A 463 11.05 20.28 13.74
N GLY A 464 10.52 21.48 13.73
CA GLY A 464 9.12 21.70 14.10
C GLY A 464 8.80 21.51 15.59
N ARG A 465 7.51 21.60 15.93
CA ARG A 465 7.00 21.54 17.31
C ARG A 465 5.94 20.47 17.52
N GLY A 466 5.49 19.82 16.43
CA GLY A 466 4.47 18.80 16.45
C GLY A 466 5.04 17.39 16.31
N CYS A 467 4.16 16.40 16.39
CA CYS A 467 4.47 15.01 16.13
C CYS A 467 4.83 14.79 14.65
N PHE A 468 5.81 13.93 14.38
CA PHE A 468 6.00 13.32 13.08
C PHE A 468 5.16 12.02 13.01
N GLU A 469 4.00 12.11 12.41
CA GLU A 469 3.20 10.97 11.98
C GLU A 469 3.50 10.61 10.51
N ALA A 470 3.77 11.64 9.70
CA ALA A 470 4.14 11.46 8.30
C ALA A 470 5.49 10.74 8.16
N THR A 471 5.62 9.95 7.12
CA THR A 471 6.86 9.26 6.78
C THR A 471 7.77 10.18 5.94
N ALA A 472 9.06 10.22 6.27
CA ALA A 472 10.03 10.98 5.49
C ALA A 472 10.21 10.40 4.08
N ALA A 473 10.32 11.26 3.07
CA ALA A 473 10.83 10.91 1.75
C ALA A 473 12.30 11.35 1.65
N VAL A 474 13.19 10.42 1.26
CA VAL A 474 14.62 10.72 1.11
C VAL A 474 15.02 10.51 -0.33
N TRP A 475 15.55 11.56 -0.96
CA TRP A 475 15.93 11.51 -2.36
C TRP A 475 17.18 12.37 -2.63
N ASN A 476 18.22 11.76 -3.19
CA ASN A 476 19.49 12.42 -3.52
C ASN A 476 20.03 13.30 -2.40
N GLY A 477 20.08 12.77 -1.16
CA GLY A 477 20.62 13.46 0.02
C GLY A 477 19.69 14.50 0.64
N ARG A 478 18.47 14.63 0.17
CA ARG A 478 17.47 15.57 0.70
C ARG A 478 16.37 14.80 1.41
N ILE A 479 15.88 15.35 2.50
CA ILE A 479 14.81 14.79 3.33
C ILE A 479 13.60 15.72 3.25
N TYR A 480 12.43 15.15 2.96
CA TYR A 480 11.15 15.86 2.93
C TYR A 480 10.20 15.17 3.89
N ILE A 481 9.65 15.93 4.85
CA ILE A 481 8.80 15.34 5.89
C ILE A 481 7.76 16.35 6.38
N GLY A 482 6.51 15.90 6.48
CA GLY A 482 5.43 16.68 7.09
C GLY A 482 5.40 16.55 8.60
N ASN A 483 4.89 17.54 9.30
CA ASN A 483 4.78 17.58 10.75
C ASN A 483 3.41 18.12 11.16
N ARG A 484 2.92 17.68 12.32
CA ARG A 484 1.63 18.12 12.89
C ARG A 484 1.62 19.57 13.36
N ASP A 485 2.74 20.30 13.26
CA ASP A 485 2.78 21.75 13.49
C ASP A 485 2.28 22.58 12.29
N GLY A 486 1.77 21.93 11.26
CA GLY A 486 1.20 22.58 10.09
C GLY A 486 2.17 22.79 8.93
N LYS A 487 3.33 22.13 8.95
CA LYS A 487 4.39 22.32 7.95
C LYS A 487 4.81 21.04 7.24
N LEU A 488 5.28 21.22 6.01
CA LEU A 488 6.17 20.31 5.29
C LEU A 488 7.57 20.93 5.27
N TYR A 489 8.59 20.15 5.56
CA TYR A 489 9.98 20.61 5.63
C TYR A 489 10.85 19.99 4.55
N GLY A 490 11.71 20.80 3.92
CA GLY A 490 12.82 20.38 3.08
C GLY A 490 14.15 20.58 3.81
N ILE A 491 14.97 19.52 3.91
CA ILE A 491 16.11 19.42 4.83
C ILE A 491 17.30 18.80 4.10
N TRP A 492 18.43 19.54 4.06
CA TRP A 492 19.74 19.06 3.54
C TRP A 492 20.91 19.93 3.95
#